data_ffad8812d68584475087b2304b5cd1c0
#
_entry.id   ffad8812d68584475087b2304b5cd1c0
#
_cell.length_a   1.000
_cell.length_b   1.000
_cell.length_c   1.000
_cell.angle_alpha   90.00
_cell.angle_beta   90.00
_cell.angle_gamma   90.00
#
_symmetry.space_group_name_H-M   'P 1'
#
loop_
_entity.id
_entity.type
_entity.pdbx_description
1 polymer ?
#
loop_
_entity_poly.entity_id
_entity_poly.type
_entity_poly.pdbx_seq_one_letter_code
_entity_poly.pdbx_strand_id
1 'polypeptide(L)'
;LCLETGGVRLQEANLGLAAIADIHAAIVDLRRYTPVVGIVAGTVGCFGGMSIAAALCSYLIVTREARLGLNGPQVIEQEAGIEEYDSRDRPFIWSMTGGEVRYESGLVDALVGDGVNAVKAAMNDAIAKGVPAKHRTDNYDDYLNRLTNFDTRKQADAEQIKALFARE
;
A
#
# COMPACT_ATOMS: atom_id res chain seq x y z
N LEU A 1 -5.33 -0.93 -12.43
CA LEU A 1 -5.36 -2.18 -11.65
C LEU A 1 -6.19 -1.97 -10.40
N CYS A 2 -7.22 -2.81 -10.17
CA CYS A 2 -7.92 -2.86 -8.88
C CYS A 2 -7.24 -3.92 -8.03
N LEU A 3 -6.73 -3.50 -6.87
CA LEU A 3 -5.82 -4.31 -6.06
C LEU A 3 -6.45 -4.59 -4.70
N GLU A 4 -7.02 -5.78 -4.57
CA GLU A 4 -7.48 -6.34 -3.29
C GLU A 4 -7.07 -7.79 -3.18
N THR A 5 -6.71 -8.23 -1.96
CA THR A 5 -6.21 -9.59 -1.73
C THR A 5 -6.86 -10.21 -0.51
N GLY A 6 -7.45 -11.39 -0.70
CA GLY A 6 -8.08 -12.17 0.35
C GLY A 6 -7.20 -13.29 0.92
N GLY A 7 -5.90 -13.32 0.61
CA GLY A 7 -4.96 -14.35 1.06
C GLY A 7 -4.45 -15.24 -0.06
N VAL A 8 -3.60 -16.20 0.30
CA VAL A 8 -2.96 -17.16 -0.64
C VAL A 8 -3.65 -18.51 -0.53
N ARG A 9 -3.84 -19.17 -1.65
CA ARG A 9 -4.24 -20.59 -1.64
C ARG A 9 -3.02 -21.42 -1.30
N LEU A 10 -2.99 -21.99 -0.10
CA LEU A 10 -1.80 -22.68 0.43
C LEU A 10 -1.37 -23.88 -0.41
N GLN A 11 -2.33 -24.56 -1.07
CA GLN A 11 -2.05 -25.70 -1.95
C GLN A 11 -1.26 -25.32 -3.21
N GLU A 12 -1.31 -24.05 -3.59
CA GLU A 12 -0.68 -23.51 -4.81
C GLU A 12 0.32 -22.39 -4.49
N ALA A 13 0.82 -22.33 -3.25
CA ALA A 13 1.62 -21.21 -2.76
C ALA A 13 2.77 -20.83 -3.70
N ASN A 14 3.55 -21.79 -4.18
CA ASN A 14 4.67 -21.55 -5.08
C ASN A 14 4.22 -21.03 -6.46
N LEU A 15 3.11 -21.50 -6.99
CA LEU A 15 2.55 -21.00 -8.24
C LEU A 15 2.03 -19.57 -8.07
N GLY A 16 1.39 -19.28 -6.94
CA GLY A 16 0.94 -17.95 -6.59
C GLY A 16 2.11 -16.96 -6.47
N LEU A 17 3.20 -17.36 -5.83
CA LEU A 17 4.42 -16.53 -5.72
C LEU A 17 5.06 -16.28 -7.08
N ALA A 18 5.13 -17.29 -7.96
CA ALA A 18 5.65 -17.13 -9.30
C ALA A 18 4.77 -16.15 -10.11
N ALA A 19 3.45 -16.30 -10.05
CA ALA A 19 2.52 -15.40 -10.75
C ALA A 19 2.63 -13.95 -10.25
N ILE A 20 2.82 -13.73 -8.96
CA ILE A 20 3.05 -12.39 -8.39
C ILE A 20 4.37 -11.81 -8.92
N ALA A 21 5.43 -12.59 -9.04
CA ALA A 21 6.69 -12.12 -9.61
C ALA A 21 6.53 -11.68 -11.07
N ASP A 22 5.78 -12.44 -11.87
CA ASP A 22 5.46 -12.08 -13.25
C ASP A 22 4.63 -10.78 -13.33
N ILE A 23 3.67 -10.59 -12.41
CA ILE A 23 2.89 -9.35 -12.31
C ILE A 23 3.82 -8.18 -11.99
N HIS A 24 4.74 -8.32 -11.03
CA HIS A 24 5.70 -7.28 -10.68
C HIS A 24 6.56 -6.90 -11.87
N ALA A 25 7.12 -7.88 -12.58
CA ALA A 25 7.92 -7.67 -13.78
C ALA A 25 7.13 -6.92 -14.86
N ALA A 26 5.90 -7.35 -15.13
CA ALA A 26 5.02 -6.73 -16.12
C ALA A 26 4.68 -5.27 -15.77
N ILE A 27 4.42 -4.95 -14.49
CA ILE A 27 4.18 -3.58 -14.04
C ILE A 27 5.43 -2.71 -14.28
N VAL A 28 6.62 -3.21 -13.88
CA VAL A 28 7.88 -2.46 -14.02
C VAL A 28 8.19 -2.20 -15.50
N ASP A 29 7.95 -3.16 -16.38
CA ASP A 29 8.16 -2.96 -17.81
C ASP A 29 7.14 -1.98 -18.40
N LEU A 30 5.86 -2.16 -18.09
CA LEU A 30 4.78 -1.35 -18.67
C LEU A 30 4.86 0.13 -18.24
N ARG A 31 5.20 0.40 -16.97
CA ARG A 31 5.22 1.75 -16.41
C ARG A 31 6.25 2.69 -17.03
N ARG A 32 7.19 2.15 -17.83
CA ARG A 32 8.16 2.95 -18.61
C ARG A 32 7.52 3.66 -19.79
N TYR A 33 6.42 3.13 -20.30
CA TYR A 33 5.80 3.58 -21.54
C TYR A 33 4.43 4.22 -21.31
N THR A 34 3.74 3.82 -20.25
CA THR A 34 2.41 4.33 -19.92
C THR A 34 2.21 4.36 -18.41
N PRO A 35 1.42 5.30 -17.86
CA PRO A 35 1.12 5.31 -16.45
C PRO A 35 0.34 4.07 -16.06
N VAL A 36 0.83 3.33 -15.08
CA VAL A 36 0.13 2.21 -14.45
C VAL A 36 -0.50 2.72 -13.16
N VAL A 37 -1.82 2.72 -13.09
CA VAL A 37 -2.57 3.22 -11.94
C VAL A 37 -3.08 2.06 -11.10
N GLY A 38 -2.67 2.01 -9.83
CA GLY A 38 -3.19 1.10 -8.82
C GLY A 38 -4.34 1.75 -8.04
N ILE A 39 -5.38 0.98 -7.76
CA ILE A 39 -6.54 1.41 -6.98
C ILE A 39 -6.78 0.39 -5.88
N VAL A 40 -6.80 0.85 -4.64
CA VAL A 40 -7.19 0.06 -3.46
C VAL A 40 -8.40 0.73 -2.84
N ALA A 41 -9.57 0.12 -3.01
CA ALA A 41 -10.84 0.78 -2.70
C ALA A 41 -11.70 0.02 -1.69
N GLY A 42 -11.44 -1.26 -1.48
CA GLY A 42 -12.29 -2.08 -0.63
C GLY A 42 -11.75 -2.31 0.78
N THR A 43 -12.62 -2.82 1.64
CA THR A 43 -12.32 -3.11 3.05
C THR A 43 -11.49 -4.38 3.23
N VAL A 44 -11.37 -5.23 2.22
CA VAL A 44 -10.50 -6.43 2.26
C VAL A 44 -9.05 -6.00 2.37
N GLY A 45 -8.67 -4.98 1.61
CA GLY A 45 -7.32 -4.41 1.63
C GLY A 45 -6.37 -5.07 0.65
N CYS A 46 -5.19 -4.49 0.55
CA CYS A 46 -4.11 -4.91 -0.34
C CYS A 46 -2.89 -5.28 0.50
N PHE A 47 -2.60 -6.57 0.60
CA PHE A 47 -1.53 -7.11 1.44
C PHE A 47 -0.63 -8.08 0.67
N GLY A 48 0.50 -8.46 1.28
CA GLY A 48 1.45 -9.41 0.73
C GLY A 48 2.07 -8.95 -0.59
N GLY A 49 2.29 -9.88 -1.51
CA GLY A 49 2.85 -9.58 -2.83
C GLY A 49 2.05 -8.56 -3.63
N MET A 50 0.73 -8.49 -3.42
CA MET A 50 -0.11 -7.51 -4.09
C MET A 50 0.14 -6.07 -3.58
N SER A 51 0.54 -5.90 -2.31
CA SER A 51 0.94 -4.58 -1.80
C SER A 51 2.25 -4.10 -2.44
N ILE A 52 3.14 -5.03 -2.78
CA ILE A 52 4.35 -4.72 -3.55
C ILE A 52 3.96 -4.32 -4.98
N ALA A 53 3.04 -5.04 -5.63
CA ALA A 53 2.50 -4.67 -6.94
C ALA A 53 1.89 -3.24 -6.90
N ALA A 54 1.16 -2.89 -5.84
CA ALA A 54 0.63 -1.54 -5.63
C ALA A 54 1.75 -0.50 -5.55
N ALA A 55 2.81 -0.78 -4.78
CA ALA A 55 3.96 0.12 -4.65
C ALA A 55 4.72 0.31 -5.97
N LEU A 56 4.70 -0.67 -6.86
CA LEU A 56 5.33 -0.61 -8.18
C LEU A 56 4.52 0.20 -9.19
N CYS A 57 3.23 0.46 -8.98
CA CYS A 57 2.42 1.29 -9.86
C CYS A 57 2.96 2.73 -9.96
N SER A 58 2.76 3.37 -11.11
CA SER A 58 3.14 4.77 -11.33
C SER A 58 2.40 5.70 -10.38
N TYR A 59 1.09 5.44 -10.19
CA TYR A 59 0.22 6.15 -9.26
C TYR A 59 -0.60 5.16 -8.45
N LEU A 60 -0.85 5.50 -7.19
CA LEU A 60 -1.65 4.70 -6.27
C LEU A 60 -2.76 5.56 -5.66
N ILE A 61 -3.99 5.14 -5.90
CA ILE A 61 -5.21 5.78 -5.41
C ILE A 61 -5.82 4.89 -4.35
N VAL A 62 -6.19 5.46 -3.21
CA VAL A 62 -6.86 4.74 -2.13
C VAL A 62 -8.15 5.45 -1.71
N THR A 63 -9.10 4.68 -1.20
CA THR A 63 -10.25 5.23 -0.48
C THR A 63 -9.99 5.22 1.02
N ARG A 64 -10.86 5.88 1.79
CA ARG A 64 -10.77 5.88 3.28
C ARG A 64 -10.88 4.48 3.85
N GLU A 65 -11.74 3.65 3.28
CA GLU A 65 -12.00 2.30 3.73
C GLU A 65 -10.89 1.32 3.34
N ALA A 66 -10.00 1.72 2.43
CA ALA A 66 -8.90 0.90 1.97
C ALA A 66 -7.89 0.64 3.09
N ARG A 67 -7.26 -0.54 3.03
CA ARG A 67 -6.13 -0.91 3.87
C ARG A 67 -4.96 -1.33 3.00
N LEU A 68 -3.77 -0.90 3.35
CA LEU A 68 -2.55 -1.21 2.59
C LEU A 68 -1.40 -1.52 3.55
N GLY A 69 -0.80 -2.68 3.40
CA GLY A 69 0.34 -3.11 4.21
C GLY A 69 0.99 -4.37 3.65
N LEU A 70 2.16 -4.74 4.17
CA LEU A 70 2.83 -5.98 3.75
C LEU A 70 2.13 -7.20 4.37
N ASN A 71 1.94 -7.20 5.68
CA ASN A 71 1.27 -8.28 6.39
C ASN A 71 -0.18 -7.90 6.73
N GLY A 72 -1.09 -8.85 6.56
CA GLY A 72 -2.47 -8.71 7.02
C GLY A 72 -2.54 -8.67 8.56
N PRO A 73 -3.56 -8.03 9.15
CA PRO A 73 -3.68 -7.86 10.60
C PRO A 73 -3.59 -9.16 11.40
N GLN A 74 -4.20 -10.24 10.90
CA GLN A 74 -4.17 -11.54 11.57
C GLN A 74 -2.78 -12.17 11.61
N VAL A 75 -1.97 -11.94 10.58
CA VAL A 75 -0.58 -12.44 10.54
C VAL A 75 0.26 -11.69 11.57
N ILE A 76 0.07 -10.38 11.69
CA ILE A 76 0.79 -9.57 12.68
C ILE A 76 0.39 -10.00 14.10
N GLU A 77 -0.91 -10.20 14.36
CA GLU A 77 -1.40 -10.70 15.66
C GLU A 77 -0.78 -12.06 16.03
N GLN A 78 -0.62 -12.96 15.07
CA GLN A 78 -0.01 -14.29 15.32
C GLN A 78 1.45 -14.18 15.73
N GLU A 79 2.18 -13.19 15.26
CA GLU A 79 3.60 -12.99 15.55
C GLU A 79 3.83 -12.14 16.79
N ALA A 80 3.07 -11.06 16.95
CA ALA A 80 3.23 -10.10 18.05
C ALA A 80 2.45 -10.47 19.32
N GLY A 81 1.34 -11.18 19.15
CA GLY A 81 0.38 -11.48 20.20
C GLY A 81 -0.77 -10.47 20.27
N ILE A 82 -1.92 -10.95 20.76
CA ILE A 82 -3.17 -10.18 20.80
C ILE A 82 -3.08 -8.94 21.71
N GLU A 83 -2.23 -8.98 22.74
CA GLU A 83 -2.05 -7.86 23.65
C GLU A 83 -1.32 -6.70 22.99
N GLU A 84 -0.46 -6.99 22.02
CA GLU A 84 0.29 -5.98 21.28
C GLU A 84 -0.46 -5.55 20.01
N TYR A 85 -1.13 -6.49 19.34
CA TYR A 85 -1.82 -6.24 18.06
C TYR A 85 -3.10 -7.07 17.95
N ASP A 86 -4.25 -6.48 18.35
CA ASP A 86 -5.56 -7.13 18.16
C ASP A 86 -6.09 -6.87 16.75
N SER A 87 -6.11 -7.90 15.92
CA SER A 87 -6.62 -7.83 14.55
C SER A 87 -8.12 -7.54 14.44
N ARG A 88 -8.85 -7.56 15.55
CA ARG A 88 -10.28 -7.24 15.63
C ARG A 88 -10.54 -5.80 16.06
N ASP A 89 -9.53 -5.11 16.58
CA ASP A 89 -9.61 -3.67 16.89
C ASP A 89 -9.56 -2.86 15.59
N ARG A 90 -10.74 -2.67 14.99
CA ARG A 90 -10.86 -1.96 13.71
C ARG A 90 -10.30 -0.53 13.75
N PRO A 91 -10.62 0.32 14.73
CA PRO A 91 -10.02 1.64 14.83
C PRO A 91 -8.49 1.60 14.82
N PHE A 92 -7.88 0.74 15.61
CA PHE A 92 -6.45 0.56 15.65
C PHE A 92 -5.88 0.12 14.29
N ILE A 93 -6.48 -0.92 13.67
CA ILE A 93 -6.03 -1.42 12.36
C ILE A 93 -6.07 -0.33 11.30
N TRP A 94 -7.14 0.47 11.24
CA TRP A 94 -7.24 1.56 10.25
C TRP A 94 -6.30 2.71 10.56
N SER A 95 -5.98 2.99 11.84
CA SER A 95 -4.97 3.99 12.19
C SER A 95 -3.56 3.60 11.74
N MET A 96 -3.29 2.30 11.58
CA MET A 96 -1.98 1.78 11.19
C MET A 96 -1.87 1.50 9.68
N THR A 97 -2.94 1.04 9.04
CA THR A 97 -2.90 0.55 7.65
C THR A 97 -3.92 1.20 6.73
N GLY A 98 -4.76 2.09 7.26
CA GLY A 98 -5.85 2.74 6.53
C GLY A 98 -5.40 3.70 5.43
N GLY A 99 -6.30 3.99 4.50
CA GLY A 99 -6.02 4.88 3.37
C GLY A 99 -5.60 6.29 3.79
N GLU A 100 -6.17 6.83 4.87
CA GLU A 100 -5.82 8.17 5.37
C GLU A 100 -4.35 8.22 5.84
N VAL A 101 -3.94 7.30 6.72
CA VAL A 101 -2.55 7.28 7.21
C VAL A 101 -1.55 7.02 6.09
N ARG A 102 -1.92 6.21 5.09
CA ARG A 102 -1.06 5.96 3.92
C ARG A 102 -0.92 7.20 3.03
N TYR A 103 -1.98 7.99 2.91
CA TYR A 103 -1.93 9.25 2.18
C TYR A 103 -1.12 10.31 2.93
N GLU A 104 -1.37 10.50 4.22
CA GLU A 104 -0.68 11.46 5.07
C GLU A 104 0.83 11.16 5.18
N SER A 105 1.19 9.88 5.22
CA SER A 105 2.60 9.44 5.18
C SER A 105 3.24 9.48 3.79
N GLY A 106 2.56 9.97 2.77
CA GLY A 106 3.11 10.12 1.43
C GLY A 106 3.33 8.82 0.65
N LEU A 107 2.83 7.69 1.16
CA LEU A 107 2.98 6.38 0.51
C LEU A 107 2.01 6.15 -0.65
N VAL A 108 0.95 6.94 -0.75
CA VAL A 108 -0.02 6.90 -1.86
C VAL A 108 -0.20 8.29 -2.46
N ASP A 109 -0.68 8.37 -3.70
CA ASP A 109 -0.71 9.61 -4.47
C ASP A 109 -2.04 10.36 -4.34
N ALA A 110 -3.14 9.63 -4.06
CA ALA A 110 -4.45 10.23 -3.89
C ALA A 110 -5.30 9.45 -2.88
N LEU A 111 -5.99 10.20 -2.01
CA LEU A 111 -7.06 9.73 -1.14
C LEU A 111 -8.38 10.27 -1.67
N VAL A 112 -9.33 9.39 -1.95
CA VAL A 112 -10.63 9.75 -2.52
C VAL A 112 -11.79 9.18 -1.70
N GLY A 113 -12.98 9.74 -1.88
CA GLY A 113 -14.20 9.14 -1.34
C GLY A 113 -14.55 7.81 -2.03
N ASP A 114 -15.39 7.00 -1.37
CA ASP A 114 -15.71 5.63 -1.81
C ASP A 114 -16.62 5.56 -3.07
N GLY A 115 -17.02 6.70 -3.59
CA GLY A 115 -17.87 6.78 -4.79
C GLY A 115 -17.09 6.49 -6.07
N VAL A 116 -17.68 5.69 -6.97
CA VAL A 116 -17.09 5.35 -8.27
C VAL A 116 -16.64 6.58 -9.07
N ASN A 117 -17.41 7.68 -9.00
CA ASN A 117 -17.08 8.90 -9.72
C ASN A 117 -15.82 9.59 -9.18
N ALA A 118 -15.58 9.54 -7.85
CA ALA A 118 -14.38 10.10 -7.24
C ALA A 118 -13.14 9.29 -7.64
N VAL A 119 -13.24 7.97 -7.60
CA VAL A 119 -12.17 7.06 -8.06
C VAL A 119 -11.86 7.28 -9.54
N LYS A 120 -12.91 7.36 -10.39
CA LYS A 120 -12.76 7.60 -11.83
C LYS A 120 -12.11 8.95 -12.13
N ALA A 121 -12.47 10.00 -11.41
CA ALA A 121 -11.85 11.31 -11.57
C ALA A 121 -10.37 11.26 -11.25
N ALA A 122 -9.98 10.72 -10.09
CA ALA A 122 -8.57 10.58 -9.70
C ALA A 122 -7.77 9.69 -10.67
N MET A 123 -8.39 8.62 -11.19
CA MET A 123 -7.76 7.78 -12.21
C MET A 123 -7.50 8.57 -13.49
N ASN A 124 -8.46 9.36 -13.97
CA ASN A 124 -8.29 10.19 -15.16
C ASN A 124 -7.20 11.25 -14.95
N ASP A 125 -7.15 11.87 -13.77
CA ASP A 125 -6.10 12.82 -13.41
C ASP A 125 -4.70 12.16 -13.42
N ALA A 126 -4.58 10.96 -12.87
CA ALA A 126 -3.34 10.19 -12.88
C ALA A 126 -2.91 9.84 -14.31
N ILE A 127 -3.84 9.42 -15.17
CA ILE A 127 -3.57 9.13 -16.59
C ILE A 127 -3.13 10.40 -17.32
N ALA A 128 -3.79 11.53 -17.08
CA ALA A 128 -3.48 12.79 -17.72
C ALA A 128 -2.08 13.32 -17.35
N LYS A 129 -1.56 12.99 -16.17
CA LYS A 129 -0.18 13.32 -15.76
C LYS A 129 0.88 12.57 -16.54
N GLY A 130 0.53 11.45 -17.19
CA GLY A 130 1.47 10.62 -17.94
C GLY A 130 2.42 9.82 -17.04
N VAL A 131 3.53 9.36 -17.62
CA VAL A 131 4.56 8.62 -16.87
C VAL A 131 5.31 9.59 -15.96
N PRO A 132 5.40 9.32 -14.64
CA PRO A 132 6.13 10.20 -13.73
C PRO A 132 7.63 10.18 -14.02
N ALA A 133 8.30 11.31 -13.83
CA ALA A 133 9.75 11.42 -13.99
C ALA A 133 10.54 10.53 -13.01
N LYS A 134 9.98 10.30 -11.83
CA LYS A 134 10.46 9.34 -10.83
C LYS A 134 9.30 8.52 -10.30
N HIS A 135 9.47 7.22 -10.26
CA HIS A 135 8.54 6.33 -9.59
C HIS A 135 8.81 6.30 -8.08
N ARG A 136 7.82 5.90 -7.30
CA ARG A 136 7.93 5.75 -5.83
C ARG A 136 9.15 4.90 -5.45
N THR A 137 9.40 3.83 -6.18
CA THR A 137 10.54 2.92 -5.96
C THR A 137 11.91 3.54 -6.22
N ASP A 138 11.98 4.66 -6.92
CA ASP A 138 13.25 5.37 -7.18
C ASP A 138 13.68 6.24 -5.98
N ASN A 139 12.80 6.38 -4.98
CA ASN A 139 13.05 7.11 -3.74
C ASN A 139 13.39 6.18 -2.55
N TYR A 140 13.83 4.95 -2.81
CA TYR A 140 14.08 3.96 -1.75
C TYR A 140 15.12 4.42 -0.72
N ASP A 141 16.14 5.17 -1.15
CA ASP A 141 17.17 5.71 -0.25
C ASP A 141 16.58 6.70 0.77
N ASP A 142 15.63 7.53 0.35
CA ASP A 142 14.94 8.45 1.27
C ASP A 142 14.15 7.68 2.33
N TYR A 143 13.39 6.69 1.93
CA TYR A 143 12.65 5.83 2.87
C TYR A 143 13.59 5.09 3.82
N LEU A 144 14.70 4.55 3.31
CA LEU A 144 15.69 3.86 4.12
C LEU A 144 16.34 4.78 5.14
N ASN A 145 16.71 6.00 4.74
CA ASN A 145 17.28 7.00 5.63
C ASN A 145 16.33 7.40 6.76
N ARG A 146 15.05 7.57 6.46
CA ARG A 146 14.01 7.86 7.46
C ARG A 146 13.88 6.71 8.46
N LEU A 147 13.84 5.45 7.98
CA LEU A 147 13.76 4.26 8.82
C LEU A 147 15.01 4.04 9.68
N THR A 148 16.20 4.42 9.22
CA THR A 148 17.46 4.29 9.97
C THR A 148 17.43 5.10 11.27
N ASN A 149 16.68 6.20 11.30
CA ASN A 149 16.53 7.05 12.48
C ASN A 149 15.38 6.63 13.40
N PHE A 150 14.64 5.58 13.05
CA PHE A 150 13.51 5.08 13.81
C PHE A 150 13.93 3.95 14.76
N ASP A 151 13.58 4.03 16.05
CA ASP A 151 13.83 2.98 17.03
C ASP A 151 12.80 1.85 16.90
N THR A 152 13.13 0.82 16.13
CA THR A 152 12.26 -0.33 15.86
C THR A 152 11.98 -1.22 17.08
N ARG A 153 12.62 -0.95 18.23
CA ARG A 153 12.35 -1.66 19.50
C ARG A 153 11.13 -1.08 20.23
N LYS A 154 10.63 0.06 19.79
CA LYS A 154 9.44 0.70 20.33
C LYS A 154 8.28 0.48 19.37
N GLN A 155 7.12 0.17 19.92
CA GLN A 155 5.89 0.17 19.15
C GLN A 155 5.64 1.59 18.63
N ALA A 156 5.52 1.73 17.30
CA ALA A 156 5.17 3.00 16.70
C ALA A 156 3.66 3.20 16.77
N ASP A 157 3.24 4.37 17.20
CA ASP A 157 1.87 4.82 17.00
C ASP A 157 1.65 5.44 15.61
N ALA A 158 0.39 5.66 15.25
CA ALA A 158 0.04 6.20 13.94
C ALA A 158 0.63 7.60 13.69
N GLU A 159 0.72 8.45 14.72
CA GLU A 159 1.27 9.81 14.60
C GLU A 159 2.79 9.77 14.36
N GLN A 160 3.50 8.86 15.00
CA GLN A 160 4.93 8.67 14.78
C GLN A 160 5.20 8.18 13.35
N ILE A 161 4.38 7.25 12.83
CA ILE A 161 4.50 6.78 11.45
C ILE A 161 4.21 7.90 10.45
N LYS A 162 3.16 8.69 10.67
CA LYS A 162 2.85 9.85 9.84
C LYS A 162 4.00 10.86 9.84
N ALA A 163 4.54 11.19 11.02
CA ALA A 163 5.65 12.13 11.15
C ALA A 163 6.92 11.63 10.46
N LEU A 164 7.21 10.31 10.53
CA LEU A 164 8.39 9.71 9.90
C LEU A 164 8.35 9.83 8.37
N PHE A 165 7.16 9.74 7.77
CA PHE A 165 6.97 9.75 6.32
C PHE A 165 6.26 11.01 5.79
N ALA A 166 6.00 12.01 6.64
CA ALA A 166 5.35 13.25 6.22
C ALA A 166 6.08 13.87 5.03
N ARG A 167 5.31 14.37 4.06
CA ARG A 167 5.85 15.15 2.95
C ARG A 167 6.27 16.51 3.48
N GLU A 168 7.46 16.93 3.14
CA GLU A 168 7.93 18.31 3.33
C GLU A 168 7.16 19.27 2.41
#